data_14ca2148081f3339bb9eb7665a296dd3
#
_entry.id   14ca2148081f3339bb9eb7665a296dd3
#
_cell.length_a   1.000
_cell.length_b   1.000
_cell.length_c   1.000
_cell.angle_alpha   90.00
_cell.angle_beta   90.00
_cell.angle_gamma   90.00
#
_symmetry.space_group_name_H-M   'P 1'
#
loop_
_entity.id
_entity.type
_entity.pdbx_description
1 polymer ?
#
loop_
_entity_poly.entity_id
_entity_poly.type
_entity_poly.pdbx_seq_one_letter_code
_entity_poly.pdbx_strand_id
1 'polypeptide(L)'
;MRLWLLVLLMLPVAAPAAAQTTPSSQASAAARAELDARIAAVEAALARIGAEQQSVYQLFQMVREMRGLEVEAMQNAFGASAYPNPPPGYDEVMRDKRVREERQATYASEMNRLYARYRELEEAKRPLGEQLQELLRQRR
;
A
#
# COMPACT_ATOMS: atom_id res chain seq x y z
N MET A 1 -70.30 10.54 63.61
CA MET A 1 -68.95 10.47 64.21
C MET A 1 -68.06 9.58 63.37
N ARG A 2 -67.11 10.12 62.69
CA ARG A 2 -65.76 9.58 62.34
C ARG A 2 -65.15 10.39 61.21
N LEU A 3 -64.31 11.33 61.62
CA LEU A 3 -63.36 12.03 60.71
C LEU A 3 -62.38 11.08 60.12
N TRP A 4 -62.21 11.14 58.83
CA TRP A 4 -61.05 10.55 58.12
C TRP A 4 -60.29 11.69 57.48
N LEU A 5 -59.10 11.97 58.06
CA LEU A 5 -58.09 12.88 57.55
C LEU A 5 -57.45 12.28 56.34
N LEU A 6 -57.60 12.85 55.14
CA LEU A 6 -56.83 12.53 53.93
C LEU A 6 -55.57 13.39 53.92
N VAL A 7 -54.46 12.78 54.31
CA VAL A 7 -53.14 13.36 54.16
C VAL A 7 -52.74 13.16 52.70
N LEU A 8 -52.78 14.24 51.92
CA LEU A 8 -52.30 14.29 50.54
C LEU A 8 -50.78 14.42 50.55
N LEU A 9 -50.07 13.32 50.29
CA LEU A 9 -48.62 13.24 50.20
C LEU A 9 -48.18 13.85 48.85
N MET A 10 -47.70 15.09 48.87
CA MET A 10 -47.08 15.78 47.74
C MET A 10 -45.66 15.16 47.52
N LEU A 11 -45.52 14.24 46.56
CA LEU A 11 -44.21 13.78 46.07
C LEU A 11 -43.64 14.80 45.08
N PRO A 12 -42.44 15.33 45.28
CA PRO A 12 -41.80 16.14 44.26
C PRO A 12 -41.33 15.22 43.13
N VAL A 13 -41.90 15.37 41.93
CA VAL A 13 -41.41 14.75 40.67
C VAL A 13 -40.11 15.47 40.31
N ALA A 14 -38.99 14.83 40.62
CA ALA A 14 -37.70 15.24 40.09
C ALA A 14 -37.67 14.93 38.58
N ALA A 15 -37.88 15.93 37.75
CA ALA A 15 -37.67 15.82 36.31
C ALA A 15 -36.19 15.58 36.03
N PRO A 16 -35.80 14.51 35.28
CA PRO A 16 -34.42 14.36 34.81
C PRO A 16 -34.13 15.53 33.88
N ALA A 17 -33.16 16.34 34.22
CA ALA A 17 -32.57 17.32 33.33
C ALA A 17 -31.96 16.59 32.16
N ALA A 18 -32.72 16.35 31.10
CA ALA A 18 -32.22 15.93 29.82
C ALA A 18 -31.25 17.04 29.37
N ALA A 19 -29.95 16.72 29.41
CA ALA A 19 -28.91 17.57 28.84
C ALA A 19 -29.25 17.77 27.36
N GLN A 20 -29.85 18.91 27.04
CA GLN A 20 -30.12 19.34 25.67
C GLN A 20 -28.76 19.61 25.01
N THR A 21 -28.20 18.57 24.41
CA THR A 21 -27.06 18.71 23.47
C THR A 21 -27.55 19.60 22.33
N THR A 22 -27.07 20.86 22.33
CA THR A 22 -27.49 21.87 21.37
C THR A 22 -27.20 21.35 19.95
N PRO A 23 -28.14 21.50 18.98
CA PRO A 23 -27.99 20.98 17.62
C PRO A 23 -26.69 21.45 16.93
N SER A 24 -26.14 22.58 17.32
CA SER A 24 -24.84 23.08 16.81
C SER A 24 -23.63 22.25 17.26
N SER A 25 -23.65 21.67 18.46
CA SER A 25 -22.55 20.83 18.96
C SER A 25 -22.56 19.46 18.30
N GLN A 26 -23.71 18.90 17.97
CA GLN A 26 -23.86 17.65 17.25
C GLN A 26 -23.42 17.81 15.78
N ALA A 27 -23.78 18.91 15.13
CA ALA A 27 -23.34 19.21 13.77
C ALA A 27 -21.81 19.38 13.68
N SER A 28 -21.19 20.04 14.67
CA SER A 28 -19.73 20.19 14.70
C SER A 28 -19.00 18.87 14.99
N ALA A 29 -19.56 18.00 15.82
CA ALA A 29 -19.01 16.66 16.08
C ALA A 29 -19.12 15.76 14.84
N ALA A 30 -20.25 15.79 14.13
CA ALA A 30 -20.44 15.04 12.88
C ALA A 30 -19.46 15.50 11.79
N ALA A 31 -19.25 16.81 11.62
CA ALA A 31 -18.30 17.36 10.66
C ALA A 31 -16.84 16.94 10.97
N ARG A 32 -16.45 16.90 12.25
CA ARG A 32 -15.12 16.41 12.66
C ARG A 32 -14.96 14.92 12.38
N ALA A 33 -15.97 14.10 12.69
CA ALA A 33 -15.94 12.67 12.43
C ALA A 33 -15.82 12.37 10.90
N GLU A 34 -16.51 13.16 10.08
CA GLU A 34 -16.39 13.04 8.62
C GLU A 34 -14.98 13.41 8.13
N LEU A 35 -14.38 14.48 8.66
CA LEU A 35 -13.03 14.89 8.33
C LEU A 35 -12.00 13.81 8.74
N ASP A 36 -12.12 13.27 9.96
CA ASP A 36 -11.25 12.18 10.43
C ASP A 36 -11.40 10.92 9.58
N ALA A 37 -12.61 10.58 9.13
CA ALA A 37 -12.83 9.47 8.21
C ALA A 37 -12.17 9.70 6.85
N ARG A 38 -12.20 10.92 6.31
CA ARG A 38 -11.50 11.28 5.07
C ARG A 38 -9.98 11.18 5.22
N ILE A 39 -9.43 11.66 6.32
CA ILE A 39 -8.00 11.54 6.64
C ILE A 39 -7.62 10.07 6.68
N ALA A 40 -8.32 9.23 7.43
CA ALA A 40 -8.06 7.80 7.53
C ALA A 40 -8.14 7.08 6.17
N ALA A 41 -9.08 7.48 5.30
CA ALA A 41 -9.19 6.92 3.96
C ALA A 41 -7.97 7.24 3.08
N VAL A 42 -7.48 8.49 3.12
CA VAL A 42 -6.29 8.91 2.37
C VAL A 42 -5.03 8.24 2.93
N GLU A 43 -4.87 8.15 4.25
CA GLU A 43 -3.76 7.43 4.89
C GLU A 43 -3.75 5.95 4.50
N ALA A 44 -4.92 5.30 4.48
CA ALA A 44 -5.04 3.91 4.04
C ALA A 44 -4.68 3.73 2.55
N ALA A 45 -5.04 4.69 1.69
CA ALA A 45 -4.66 4.68 0.28
C ALA A 45 -3.13 4.84 0.11
N LEU A 46 -2.52 5.77 0.84
CA LEU A 46 -1.06 5.96 0.85
C LEU A 46 -0.31 4.73 1.35
N ALA A 47 -0.82 4.08 2.40
CA ALA A 47 -0.25 2.85 2.92
C ALA A 47 -0.29 1.70 1.89
N ARG A 48 -1.40 1.56 1.14
CA ARG A 48 -1.52 0.56 0.06
C ARG A 48 -0.50 0.82 -1.05
N ILE A 49 -0.39 2.06 -1.51
CA ILE A 49 0.59 2.43 -2.54
C ILE A 49 2.01 2.17 -2.03
N GLY A 50 2.31 2.51 -0.78
CA GLY A 50 3.61 2.23 -0.17
C GLY A 50 3.95 0.74 -0.11
N ALA A 51 2.98 -0.10 0.25
CA ALA A 51 3.14 -1.55 0.25
C ALA A 51 3.37 -2.12 -1.17
N GLU A 52 2.64 -1.61 -2.16
CA GLU A 52 2.82 -2.00 -3.56
C GLU A 52 4.19 -1.55 -4.10
N GLN A 53 4.64 -0.32 -3.80
CA GLN A 53 5.98 0.15 -4.15
C GLN A 53 7.07 -0.76 -3.58
N GLN A 54 6.93 -1.15 -2.31
CA GLN A 54 7.88 -2.07 -1.66
C GLN A 54 7.91 -3.43 -2.36
N SER A 55 6.75 -3.98 -2.73
CA SER A 55 6.64 -5.22 -3.47
C SER A 55 7.29 -5.15 -4.85
N VAL A 56 7.01 -4.09 -5.60
CA VAL A 56 7.62 -3.85 -6.93
C VAL A 56 9.14 -3.72 -6.82
N TYR A 57 9.63 -3.02 -5.79
CA TYR A 57 11.07 -2.88 -5.55
C TYR A 57 11.73 -4.22 -5.23
N GLN A 58 11.12 -5.06 -4.40
CA GLN A 58 11.62 -6.40 -4.09
C GLN A 58 11.69 -7.28 -5.35
N LEU A 59 10.65 -7.25 -6.19
CA LEU A 59 10.65 -7.96 -7.47
C LEU A 59 11.76 -7.46 -8.39
N PHE A 60 11.98 -6.15 -8.46
CA PHE A 60 13.07 -5.57 -9.24
C PHE A 60 14.43 -6.07 -8.77
N GLN A 61 14.69 -6.12 -7.46
CA GLN A 61 15.92 -6.65 -6.90
C GLN A 61 16.09 -8.14 -7.24
N MET A 62 15.05 -8.95 -7.11
CA MET A 62 15.09 -10.37 -7.45
C MET A 62 15.42 -10.60 -8.94
N VAL A 63 14.77 -9.87 -9.86
CA VAL A 63 15.06 -9.98 -11.30
C VAL A 63 16.50 -9.55 -11.62
N ARG A 64 16.97 -8.48 -10.95
CA ARG A 64 18.35 -8.00 -11.09
C ARG A 64 19.37 -9.04 -10.61
N GLU A 65 19.12 -9.68 -9.48
CA GLU A 65 19.97 -10.75 -8.93
C GLU A 65 20.00 -11.96 -9.86
N MET A 66 18.84 -12.43 -10.33
CA MET A 66 18.77 -13.54 -11.28
C MET A 66 19.57 -13.26 -12.55
N ARG A 67 19.46 -12.03 -13.09
CA ARG A 67 20.25 -11.61 -14.24
C ARG A 67 21.75 -11.62 -13.92
N GLY A 68 22.14 -11.15 -12.73
CA GLY A 68 23.53 -11.15 -12.27
C GLY A 68 24.11 -12.55 -12.18
N LEU A 69 23.39 -13.48 -11.55
CA LEU A 69 23.79 -14.89 -11.44
C LEU A 69 23.94 -15.56 -12.80
N GLU A 70 23.07 -15.25 -13.77
CA GLU A 70 23.21 -15.81 -15.12
C GLU A 70 24.45 -15.29 -15.85
N VAL A 71 24.76 -14.00 -15.69
CA VAL A 71 26.00 -13.41 -16.27
C VAL A 71 27.24 -14.02 -15.61
N GLU A 72 27.24 -14.21 -14.30
CA GLU A 72 28.33 -14.84 -13.56
C GLU A 72 28.51 -16.29 -13.96
N ALA A 73 27.43 -17.07 -14.09
CA ALA A 73 27.45 -18.44 -14.57
C ALA A 73 28.06 -18.54 -15.99
N MET A 74 27.77 -17.57 -16.86
CA MET A 74 28.41 -17.49 -18.20
C MET A 74 29.90 -17.25 -18.11
N GLN A 75 30.35 -16.30 -17.27
CA GLN A 75 31.77 -15.99 -17.10
C GLN A 75 32.53 -17.20 -16.55
N ASN A 76 31.95 -17.90 -15.58
CA ASN A 76 32.54 -19.10 -15.00
C ASN A 76 32.61 -20.28 -16.03
N ALA A 77 31.61 -20.42 -16.88
CA ALA A 77 31.61 -21.41 -17.93
C ALA A 77 32.71 -21.18 -18.97
N PHE A 78 33.07 -19.93 -19.24
CA PHE A 78 34.24 -19.62 -20.13
C PHE A 78 35.61 -19.76 -19.45
N GLY A 79 35.64 -19.60 -18.11
CA GLY A 79 36.88 -19.74 -17.33
C GLY A 79 37.27 -21.17 -16.98
N ALA A 80 36.30 -22.08 -16.93
CA ALA A 80 36.56 -23.48 -16.69
C ALA A 80 37.07 -24.13 -18.00
N SER A 81 38.37 -24.34 -18.09
CA SER A 81 39.08 -24.94 -19.24
C SER A 81 38.73 -26.42 -19.55
N ALA A 82 37.65 -26.94 -18.97
CA ALA A 82 37.16 -28.27 -19.28
C ALA A 82 36.21 -28.20 -20.49
N TYR A 83 36.80 -28.20 -21.68
CA TYR A 83 36.02 -28.50 -22.88
C TYR A 83 35.34 -29.87 -22.70
N PRO A 84 34.00 -29.92 -22.80
CA PRO A 84 33.34 -31.22 -22.80
C PRO A 84 33.88 -32.07 -23.90
N ASN A 85 34.11 -33.33 -23.61
CA ASN A 85 34.64 -34.26 -24.62
C ASN A 85 33.53 -35.33 -24.90
N PRO A 86 32.90 -35.33 -26.05
CA PRO A 86 33.20 -34.56 -27.27
C PRO A 86 32.75 -33.08 -27.16
N PRO A 87 33.33 -32.18 -27.98
CA PRO A 87 32.94 -30.77 -28.01
C PRO A 87 31.48 -30.65 -28.51
N PRO A 88 30.70 -29.67 -27.99
CA PRO A 88 29.32 -29.47 -28.42
C PRO A 88 29.26 -29.12 -29.91
N GLY A 89 28.24 -29.65 -30.58
CA GLY A 89 28.02 -29.36 -31.99
C GLY A 89 27.67 -27.85 -32.20
N TYR A 90 28.01 -27.33 -33.38
CA TYR A 90 27.75 -25.95 -33.76
C TYR A 90 26.26 -25.55 -33.50
N ASP A 91 25.34 -26.43 -33.89
CA ASP A 91 23.89 -26.19 -33.71
C ASP A 91 23.46 -26.13 -32.22
N GLU A 92 24.14 -26.88 -31.36
CA GLU A 92 23.91 -26.85 -29.92
C GLU A 92 24.39 -25.54 -29.32
N VAL A 93 25.59 -25.10 -29.67
CA VAL A 93 26.14 -23.81 -29.25
C VAL A 93 25.22 -22.63 -29.69
N MET A 94 24.74 -22.70 -30.93
CA MET A 94 23.86 -21.66 -31.46
C MET A 94 22.47 -21.65 -30.80
N ARG A 95 21.94 -22.84 -30.45
CA ARG A 95 20.69 -22.93 -29.66
C ARG A 95 20.87 -22.34 -28.27
N ASP A 96 21.92 -22.71 -27.58
CA ASP A 96 22.20 -22.20 -26.23
C ASP A 96 22.42 -20.70 -26.23
N LYS A 97 23.07 -20.16 -27.25
CA LYS A 97 23.22 -18.72 -27.42
C LYS A 97 21.86 -18.02 -27.56
N ARG A 98 20.97 -18.51 -28.42
CA ARG A 98 19.63 -17.94 -28.61
C ARG A 98 18.83 -17.97 -27.31
N VAL A 99 18.80 -19.11 -26.61
CA VAL A 99 18.09 -19.25 -25.33
C VAL A 99 18.60 -18.26 -24.28
N ARG A 100 19.89 -18.00 -24.24
CA ARG A 100 20.50 -17.01 -23.35
C ARG A 100 20.12 -15.58 -23.73
N GLU A 101 20.19 -15.26 -25.03
CA GLU A 101 19.78 -13.92 -25.52
C GLU A 101 18.32 -13.64 -25.25
N GLU A 102 17.42 -14.62 -25.44
CA GLU A 102 16.00 -14.51 -25.12
C GLU A 102 15.78 -14.29 -23.62
N ARG A 103 16.47 -15.03 -22.75
CA ARG A 103 16.39 -14.82 -21.29
C ARG A 103 16.88 -13.43 -20.88
N GLN A 104 18.00 -12.97 -21.43
CA GLN A 104 18.51 -11.63 -21.15
C GLN A 104 17.53 -10.53 -21.60
N ALA A 105 16.92 -10.70 -22.77
CA ALA A 105 15.88 -9.79 -23.26
C ALA A 105 14.64 -9.81 -22.34
N THR A 106 14.24 -10.97 -21.83
CA THR A 106 13.15 -11.13 -20.90
C THR A 106 13.43 -10.40 -19.59
N TYR A 107 14.61 -10.57 -18.97
CA TYR A 107 14.99 -9.84 -17.77
C TYR A 107 15.01 -8.33 -17.99
N ALA A 108 15.55 -7.86 -19.11
CA ALA A 108 15.57 -6.44 -19.44
C ALA A 108 14.15 -5.86 -19.57
N SER A 109 13.27 -6.58 -20.25
CA SER A 109 11.86 -6.21 -20.39
C SER A 109 11.13 -6.15 -19.05
N GLU A 110 11.32 -7.16 -18.20
CA GLU A 110 10.68 -7.21 -16.87
C GLU A 110 11.20 -6.10 -15.96
N MET A 111 12.50 -5.82 -15.95
CA MET A 111 13.06 -4.69 -15.20
C MET A 111 12.47 -3.34 -15.64
N ASN A 112 12.32 -3.12 -16.95
CA ASN A 112 11.73 -1.91 -17.48
C ASN A 112 10.25 -1.77 -17.07
N ARG A 113 9.50 -2.87 -17.12
CA ARG A 113 8.11 -2.92 -16.66
C ARG A 113 7.97 -2.59 -15.17
N LEU A 114 8.80 -3.20 -14.33
CA LEU A 114 8.79 -2.95 -12.89
C LEU A 114 9.19 -1.50 -12.57
N TYR A 115 10.16 -0.95 -13.29
CA TYR A 115 10.54 0.46 -13.15
C TYR A 115 9.42 1.41 -13.56
N ALA A 116 8.74 1.14 -14.68
CA ALA A 116 7.58 1.92 -15.11
C ALA A 116 6.47 1.87 -14.05
N ARG A 117 6.17 0.67 -13.50
CA ARG A 117 5.18 0.50 -12.44
C ARG A 117 5.54 1.27 -11.17
N TYR A 118 6.80 1.24 -10.78
CA TYR A 118 7.27 2.00 -9.62
C TYR A 118 7.03 3.51 -9.80
N ARG A 119 7.33 4.04 -11.00
CA ARG A 119 7.08 5.45 -11.33
C ARG A 119 5.59 5.82 -11.30
N GLU A 120 4.72 4.98 -11.86
CA GLU A 120 3.27 5.18 -11.80
C GLU A 120 2.77 5.29 -10.34
N LEU A 121 3.26 4.42 -9.46
CA LEU A 121 2.92 4.47 -8.04
C LEU A 121 3.43 5.73 -7.35
N GLU A 122 4.63 6.20 -7.71
CA GLU A 122 5.18 7.46 -7.20
C GLU A 122 4.32 8.67 -7.63
N GLU A 123 3.91 8.68 -8.89
CA GLU A 123 3.03 9.72 -9.43
C GLU A 123 1.64 9.69 -8.78
N ALA A 124 1.09 8.49 -8.51
CA ALA A 124 -0.19 8.32 -7.81
C ALA A 124 -0.14 8.75 -6.32
N LYS A 125 1.01 8.59 -5.67
CA LYS A 125 1.23 8.96 -4.26
C LYS A 125 1.22 10.47 -4.03
N ARG A 126 1.72 11.25 -4.99
CA ARG A 126 1.89 12.69 -4.88
C ARG A 126 0.59 13.43 -4.57
N PRO A 127 -0.49 13.31 -5.36
CA PRO A 127 -1.74 14.02 -5.10
C PRO A 127 -2.40 13.59 -3.80
N LEU A 128 -2.27 12.32 -3.38
CA LEU A 128 -2.78 11.86 -2.10
C LEU A 128 -2.02 12.50 -0.92
N GLY A 129 -0.70 12.69 -1.06
CA GLY A 129 0.09 13.41 -0.06
C GLY A 129 -0.34 14.87 0.08
N GLU A 130 -0.60 15.56 -1.02
CA GLU A 130 -1.10 16.93 -1.05
C GLU A 130 -2.51 17.01 -0.41
N GLN A 131 -3.40 16.07 -0.76
CA GLN A 131 -4.73 15.97 -0.18
C GLN A 131 -4.68 15.74 1.33
N LEU A 132 -3.81 14.85 1.81
CA LEU A 132 -3.63 14.62 3.24
C LEU A 132 -3.19 15.88 3.97
N GLN A 133 -2.23 16.62 3.43
CA GLN A 133 -1.77 17.88 4.02
C GLN A 133 -2.89 18.91 4.11
N GLU A 134 -3.75 19.01 3.10
CA GLU A 134 -4.88 19.93 3.09
C GLU A 134 -5.92 19.54 4.15
N LEU A 135 -6.29 18.25 4.23
CA LEU A 135 -7.20 17.76 5.27
C LEU A 135 -6.66 17.99 6.69
N LEU A 136 -5.36 17.81 6.91
CA LEU A 136 -4.73 18.08 8.20
C LEU A 136 -4.70 19.58 8.57
N ARG A 137 -4.65 20.48 7.57
CA ARG A 137 -4.81 21.93 7.80
C ARG A 137 -6.24 22.27 8.25
N GLN A 138 -7.25 21.65 7.62
CA GLN A 138 -8.66 21.86 7.96
C GLN A 138 -9.02 21.34 9.38
N ARG A 139 -8.25 20.36 9.87
CA ARG A 139 -8.44 19.80 11.21
C ARG A 139 -7.94 20.71 12.34
N ARG A 140 -7.01 21.63 12.07
CA ARG A 140 -6.41 22.54 13.08
C ARG A 140 -7.33 23.69 13.42
#